data_c26f80071ad937e78164debbac411317
#
_entry.id   c26f80071ad937e78164debbac411317
#
_cell.length_a   1.000
_cell.length_b   1.000
_cell.length_c   1.000
_cell.angle_alpha   90.00
_cell.angle_beta   90.00
_cell.angle_gamma   90.00
#
_symmetry.space_group_name_H-M   'P 1'
#
loop_
_entity.id
_entity.type
_entity.pdbx_description
1 polymer ?
#
loop_
_entity_poly.entity_id
_entity_poly.type
_entity_poly.pdbx_seq_one_letter_code
_entity_poly.pdbx_strand_id
1 'polypeptide(L)'
;MSSTAAPILVGWLRAAGEPTRLRLLALCADGACSVSDLAQALRHSEPRVSRHLRILCEAGLLVRVRHGQWVNYRLTDGAEAASFVRGLLAQLDRGDPMLVRDRNSARAGAAPETQTLAHGAESRLGRALAELVAAGGLSAPLEAVLVFGVSHPELLESAARASRRCTAIAHSRRAAQSARAFAQRRDFSCRVLRATSPEVLSDADLARAGEAFDAVLLDTFASGDTLARLLEQARRVLTPNGRLWVFERYESLERSRERIVEHPLARLRRLLGDAGLRCERLSPVEADGEHVLAAVARPAAAAPGRVGGTAGAGA
;
A
#
# COMPACT_ATOMS: atom_id res chain seq x y z
N MET A 1 12.02 -33.39 3.05
CA MET A 1 10.56 -33.25 3.23
C MET A 1 10.26 -33.64 4.66
N SER A 2 9.93 -32.69 5.52
CA SER A 2 9.57 -33.00 6.92
C SER A 2 8.23 -33.72 6.94
N SER A 3 8.16 -34.85 7.64
CA SER A 3 6.94 -35.66 7.80
C SER A 3 6.18 -35.18 9.01
N THR A 4 4.96 -34.71 8.80
CA THR A 4 4.05 -34.27 9.88
C THR A 4 3.35 -35.45 10.49
N ALA A 5 3.24 -35.52 11.82
CA ALA A 5 2.54 -36.60 12.53
C ALA A 5 1.05 -36.66 12.11
N ALA A 6 0.54 -37.86 11.88
CA ALA A 6 -0.82 -38.07 11.40
C ALA A 6 -1.92 -37.38 12.23
N PRO A 7 -1.88 -37.32 13.58
CA PRO A 7 -2.88 -36.58 14.35
C PRO A 7 -2.89 -35.08 14.06
N ILE A 8 -1.72 -34.45 13.83
CA ILE A 8 -1.57 -33.06 13.50
C ILE A 8 -2.17 -32.77 12.13
N LEU A 9 -1.82 -33.61 11.13
CA LEU A 9 -2.36 -33.51 9.78
C LEU A 9 -3.89 -33.62 9.75
N VAL A 10 -4.44 -34.60 10.50
CA VAL A 10 -5.90 -34.75 10.63
C VAL A 10 -6.53 -33.52 11.25
N GLY A 11 -5.87 -32.89 12.25
CA GLY A 11 -6.30 -31.64 12.84
C GLY A 11 -6.38 -30.51 11.83
N TRP A 12 -5.34 -30.37 10.99
CA TRP A 12 -5.30 -29.36 9.92
C TRP A 12 -6.37 -29.57 8.86
N LEU A 13 -6.58 -30.84 8.44
CA LEU A 13 -7.61 -31.19 7.47
C LEU A 13 -9.01 -30.88 8.02
N ARG A 14 -9.29 -31.20 9.28
CA ARG A 14 -10.56 -30.88 9.94
C ARG A 14 -10.76 -29.36 10.07
N ALA A 15 -9.70 -28.64 10.42
CA ALA A 15 -9.76 -27.18 10.53
C ALA A 15 -9.98 -26.50 9.17
N ALA A 16 -9.34 -26.96 8.11
CA ALA A 16 -9.47 -26.42 6.76
C ALA A 16 -10.73 -26.89 6.02
N GLY A 17 -11.26 -28.09 6.34
CA GLY A 17 -12.33 -28.78 5.62
C GLY A 17 -13.73 -28.18 5.78
N GLU A 18 -13.87 -26.84 5.71
CA GLU A 18 -15.15 -26.14 5.69
C GLU A 18 -15.03 -24.92 4.76
N PRO A 19 -16.06 -24.66 3.91
CA PRO A 19 -15.94 -23.65 2.86
C PRO A 19 -15.51 -22.26 3.33
N THR A 20 -16.09 -21.77 4.43
CA THR A 20 -15.72 -20.44 4.94
C THR A 20 -14.28 -20.39 5.43
N ARG A 21 -13.80 -21.46 6.09
CA ARG A 21 -12.44 -21.52 6.59
C ARG A 21 -11.41 -21.64 5.47
N LEU A 22 -11.74 -22.39 4.41
CA LEU A 22 -10.89 -22.48 3.23
C LEU A 22 -10.74 -21.11 2.54
N ARG A 23 -11.83 -20.34 2.43
CA ARG A 23 -11.83 -18.98 1.89
C ARG A 23 -11.02 -18.02 2.77
N LEU A 24 -11.14 -18.13 4.11
CA LEU A 24 -10.32 -17.35 5.05
C LEU A 24 -8.83 -17.66 4.91
N LEU A 25 -8.46 -18.94 4.77
CA LEU A 25 -7.07 -19.32 4.51
C LEU A 25 -6.55 -18.73 3.20
N ALA A 26 -7.36 -18.72 2.14
CA ALA A 26 -6.99 -18.13 0.86
C ALA A 26 -6.75 -16.61 0.97
N LEU A 27 -7.60 -15.88 1.69
CA LEU A 27 -7.45 -14.45 1.93
C LEU A 27 -6.22 -14.13 2.81
N CYS A 28 -6.05 -14.86 3.92
CA CYS A 28 -4.90 -14.68 4.81
C CYS A 28 -3.57 -15.14 4.20
N ALA A 29 -3.58 -15.93 3.13
CA ALA A 29 -2.38 -16.30 2.39
C ALA A 29 -1.86 -15.16 1.51
N ASP A 30 -2.75 -14.28 1.07
CA ASP A 30 -2.41 -13.10 0.27
C ASP A 30 -1.89 -11.93 1.15
N GLY A 31 -2.16 -11.97 2.46
CA GLY A 31 -1.68 -10.98 3.42
C GLY A 31 -2.37 -11.05 4.78
N ALA A 32 -1.96 -10.19 5.71
CA ALA A 32 -2.64 -10.07 6.99
C ALA A 32 -3.95 -9.30 6.83
N CYS A 33 -5.03 -9.80 7.43
CA CYS A 33 -6.37 -9.23 7.33
C CYS A 33 -6.99 -9.04 8.71
N SER A 34 -7.75 -7.95 8.90
CA SER A 34 -8.56 -7.76 10.10
C SER A 34 -9.84 -8.62 10.04
N VAL A 35 -10.52 -8.79 11.19
CA VAL A 35 -11.83 -9.46 11.23
C VAL A 35 -12.84 -8.74 10.36
N SER A 36 -12.84 -7.41 10.40
CA SER A 36 -13.77 -6.56 9.64
C SER A 36 -13.60 -6.75 8.14
N ASP A 37 -12.34 -6.73 7.64
CA ASP A 37 -12.04 -6.94 6.22
C ASP A 37 -12.52 -8.30 5.74
N LEU A 38 -12.23 -9.33 6.54
CA LEU A 38 -12.63 -10.71 6.25
C LEU A 38 -14.16 -10.87 6.27
N ALA A 39 -14.84 -10.22 7.22
CA ALA A 39 -16.28 -10.24 7.33
C ALA A 39 -16.95 -9.55 6.12
N GLN A 40 -16.39 -8.44 5.71
CA GLN A 40 -16.84 -7.71 4.53
C GLN A 40 -16.60 -8.53 3.24
N ALA A 41 -15.37 -9.06 3.07
CA ALA A 41 -15.01 -9.86 1.90
C ALA A 41 -15.92 -11.08 1.72
N LEU A 42 -16.19 -11.79 2.81
CA LEU A 42 -17.01 -12.99 2.82
C LEU A 42 -18.51 -12.71 2.87
N ARG A 43 -18.93 -11.47 3.12
CA ARG A 43 -20.32 -11.05 3.41
C ARG A 43 -20.94 -11.82 4.57
N HIS A 44 -20.14 -11.97 5.64
CA HIS A 44 -20.53 -12.61 6.88
C HIS A 44 -20.46 -11.63 8.05
N SER A 45 -21.15 -11.94 9.15
CA SER A 45 -21.01 -11.14 10.37
C SER A 45 -19.66 -11.39 11.05
N GLU A 46 -19.07 -10.37 11.67
CA GLU A 46 -17.80 -10.47 12.39
C GLU A 46 -17.79 -11.57 13.45
N PRO A 47 -18.84 -11.79 14.28
CA PRO A 47 -18.87 -12.89 15.24
C PRO A 47 -18.72 -14.26 14.58
N ARG A 48 -19.34 -14.45 13.40
CA ARG A 48 -19.22 -15.71 12.64
C ARG A 48 -17.79 -15.90 12.12
N VAL A 49 -17.21 -14.87 11.54
CA VAL A 49 -15.82 -14.90 11.04
C VAL A 49 -14.84 -15.11 12.18
N SER A 50 -14.99 -14.41 13.30
CA SER A 50 -14.16 -14.59 14.50
C SER A 50 -14.16 -16.04 15.02
N ARG A 51 -15.30 -16.71 14.98
CA ARG A 51 -15.39 -18.14 15.36
C ARG A 51 -14.58 -19.02 14.43
N HIS A 52 -14.65 -18.81 13.12
CA HIS A 52 -13.86 -19.59 12.14
C HIS A 52 -12.37 -19.31 12.26
N LEU A 53 -11.98 -18.04 12.47
CA LEU A 53 -10.58 -17.64 12.69
C LEU A 53 -10.00 -18.27 13.95
N ARG A 54 -10.77 -18.35 15.03
CA ARG A 54 -10.35 -19.02 16.25
C ARG A 54 -10.00 -20.47 15.99
N ILE A 55 -10.85 -21.22 15.27
CA ILE A 55 -10.60 -22.63 14.94
C ILE A 55 -9.31 -22.79 14.11
N LEU A 56 -9.06 -21.91 13.16
CA LEU A 56 -7.85 -21.91 12.35
C LEU A 56 -6.59 -21.58 13.17
N CYS A 57 -6.71 -20.65 14.13
CA CYS A 57 -5.61 -20.33 15.05
C CYS A 57 -5.33 -21.46 16.04
N GLU A 58 -6.37 -22.09 16.60
CA GLU A 58 -6.22 -23.25 17.51
C GLU A 58 -5.57 -24.43 16.78
N ALA A 59 -5.83 -24.62 15.50
CA ALA A 59 -5.15 -25.60 14.67
C ALA A 59 -3.72 -25.20 14.25
N GLY A 60 -3.26 -23.97 14.55
CA GLY A 60 -1.94 -23.47 14.18
C GLY A 60 -1.78 -23.15 12.69
N LEU A 61 -2.87 -23.03 11.92
CA LEU A 61 -2.85 -22.65 10.50
C LEU A 61 -2.79 -21.13 10.30
N LEU A 62 -3.38 -20.38 11.21
CA LEU A 62 -3.28 -18.91 11.27
C LEU A 62 -2.65 -18.48 12.59
N VAL A 63 -2.05 -17.32 12.57
CA VAL A 63 -1.61 -16.59 13.77
C VAL A 63 -2.36 -15.28 13.90
N ARG A 64 -2.65 -14.95 15.16
CA ARG A 64 -3.26 -13.69 15.54
C ARG A 64 -2.15 -12.72 15.92
N VAL A 65 -2.04 -11.63 15.21
CA VAL A 65 -1.03 -10.60 15.45
C VAL A 65 -1.75 -9.35 15.96
N ARG A 66 -1.34 -8.86 17.12
CA ARG A 66 -1.85 -7.60 17.68
C ARG A 66 -0.94 -6.44 17.29
N HIS A 67 -1.54 -5.38 16.75
CA HIS A 67 -0.90 -4.10 16.57
C HIS A 67 -1.75 -3.01 17.23
N GLY A 68 -1.32 -2.55 18.39
CA GLY A 68 -2.09 -1.61 19.20
C GLY A 68 -3.48 -2.15 19.53
N GLN A 69 -4.53 -1.45 19.12
CA GLN A 69 -5.94 -1.87 19.28
C GLN A 69 -6.40 -2.87 18.21
N TRP A 70 -5.62 -3.10 17.16
CA TRP A 70 -6.02 -3.90 16.01
C TRP A 70 -5.54 -5.35 16.12
N VAL A 71 -6.36 -6.24 15.63
CA VAL A 71 -6.07 -7.68 15.56
C VAL A 71 -6.14 -8.11 14.12
N ASN A 72 -4.99 -8.52 13.60
CA ASN A 72 -4.86 -9.08 12.26
C ASN A 72 -4.60 -10.58 12.31
N TYR A 73 -5.00 -11.27 11.26
CA TYR A 73 -4.81 -12.70 11.09
C TYR A 73 -3.97 -12.93 9.83
N ARG A 74 -2.98 -13.79 9.92
CA ARG A 74 -2.12 -14.17 8.79
C ARG A 74 -1.76 -15.66 8.87
N LEU A 75 -1.21 -16.20 7.81
CA LEU A 75 -0.67 -17.56 7.87
C LEU A 75 0.40 -17.67 8.95
N THR A 76 0.46 -18.85 9.57
CA THR A 76 1.50 -19.18 10.55
C THR A 76 2.90 -19.13 9.94
N ASP A 77 3.91 -18.84 10.75
CA ASP A 77 5.33 -18.89 10.35
C ASP A 77 5.88 -20.33 10.44
N GLY A 78 5.14 -21.24 11.08
CA GLY A 78 5.51 -22.65 11.17
C GLY A 78 5.63 -23.29 9.79
N ALA A 79 6.86 -23.71 9.41
CA ALA A 79 7.19 -24.16 8.07
C ALA A 79 6.27 -25.29 7.56
N GLU A 80 5.93 -26.26 8.41
CA GLU A 80 5.08 -27.39 8.05
C GLU A 80 3.62 -26.99 7.81
N ALA A 81 3.02 -26.23 8.74
CA ALA A 81 1.64 -25.77 8.62
C ALA A 81 1.48 -24.78 7.46
N ALA A 82 2.44 -23.88 7.27
CA ALA A 82 2.45 -22.96 6.14
C ALA A 82 2.61 -23.70 4.79
N SER A 83 3.42 -24.76 4.76
CA SER A 83 3.58 -25.62 3.57
C SER A 83 2.30 -26.39 3.26
N PHE A 84 1.65 -26.94 4.30
CA PHE A 84 0.35 -27.61 4.16
C PHE A 84 -0.69 -26.67 3.56
N VAL A 85 -0.86 -25.45 4.12
CA VAL A 85 -1.84 -24.50 3.60
C VAL A 85 -1.53 -24.11 2.15
N ARG A 86 -0.27 -23.82 1.83
CA ARG A 86 0.12 -23.50 0.45
C ARG A 86 -0.17 -24.65 -0.52
N GLY A 87 0.13 -25.88 -0.12
CA GLY A 87 -0.18 -27.08 -0.92
C GLY A 87 -1.68 -27.28 -1.12
N LEU A 88 -2.47 -27.06 -0.07
CA LEU A 88 -3.94 -27.13 -0.15
C LEU A 88 -4.50 -26.06 -1.09
N LEU A 89 -4.06 -24.81 -0.95
CA LEU A 89 -4.53 -23.69 -1.78
C LEU A 89 -4.05 -23.81 -3.23
N ALA A 90 -2.95 -24.51 -3.50
CA ALA A 90 -2.47 -24.76 -4.86
C ALA A 90 -3.38 -25.73 -5.64
N GLN A 91 -4.23 -26.51 -4.95
CA GLN A 91 -5.23 -27.38 -5.57
C GLN A 91 -6.52 -26.64 -5.96
N LEU A 92 -6.70 -25.41 -5.48
CA LEU A 92 -7.88 -24.61 -5.81
C LEU A 92 -7.71 -23.95 -7.18
N ASP A 93 -8.79 -23.95 -7.94
CA ASP A 93 -8.85 -23.13 -9.16
C ASP A 93 -8.73 -21.65 -8.80
N ARG A 94 -7.67 -21.01 -9.27
CA ARG A 94 -7.45 -19.55 -9.08
C ARG A 94 -8.52 -18.69 -9.74
N GLY A 95 -9.21 -19.24 -10.75
CA GLY A 95 -10.31 -18.61 -11.47
C GLY A 95 -11.68 -18.85 -10.83
N ASP A 96 -11.77 -19.61 -9.73
CA ASP A 96 -13.04 -19.82 -9.04
C ASP A 96 -13.74 -18.49 -8.76
N PRO A 97 -14.98 -18.29 -9.28
CA PRO A 97 -15.65 -17.00 -9.20
C PRO A 97 -15.89 -16.52 -7.76
N MET A 98 -16.01 -17.44 -6.80
CA MET A 98 -16.19 -17.11 -5.39
C MET A 98 -14.88 -16.58 -4.79
N LEU A 99 -13.76 -17.26 -5.05
CA LEU A 99 -12.44 -16.83 -4.56
C LEU A 99 -11.99 -15.53 -5.22
N VAL A 100 -12.24 -15.35 -6.51
CA VAL A 100 -11.97 -14.11 -7.24
C VAL A 100 -12.80 -12.95 -6.65
N ARG A 101 -14.08 -13.17 -6.42
CA ARG A 101 -14.95 -12.16 -5.79
C ARG A 101 -14.48 -11.81 -4.38
N ASP A 102 -14.10 -12.80 -3.57
CA ASP A 102 -13.63 -12.57 -2.20
C ASP A 102 -12.33 -11.79 -2.18
N ARG A 103 -11.36 -12.15 -3.05
CA ARG A 103 -10.13 -11.39 -3.23
C ARG A 103 -10.39 -9.96 -3.67
N ASN A 104 -11.28 -9.76 -4.64
CA ASN A 104 -11.64 -8.43 -5.11
C ASN A 104 -12.37 -7.62 -4.02
N SER A 105 -13.22 -8.27 -3.23
CA SER A 105 -13.89 -7.63 -2.09
C SER A 105 -12.92 -7.34 -0.96
N ALA A 106 -12.00 -8.26 -0.65
CA ALA A 106 -10.94 -8.06 0.33
C ALA A 106 -9.96 -6.97 -0.14
N ARG A 107 -9.62 -6.92 -1.41
CA ARG A 107 -8.78 -5.85 -1.99
C ARG A 107 -9.52 -4.51 -2.04
N ALA A 108 -10.81 -4.52 -2.30
CA ALA A 108 -11.65 -3.32 -2.22
C ALA A 108 -11.88 -2.86 -0.77
N GLY A 109 -11.83 -3.79 0.19
CA GLY A 109 -11.85 -3.54 1.64
C GLY A 109 -10.45 -3.36 2.23
N ALA A 110 -9.44 -4.04 1.69
CA ALA A 110 -8.02 -3.95 2.01
C ALA A 110 -7.21 -2.96 1.13
N ALA A 111 -7.85 -2.29 0.17
CA ALA A 111 -7.47 -0.90 -0.06
C ALA A 111 -7.45 -0.29 1.34
N PRO A 112 -6.27 0.14 1.88
CA PRO A 112 -6.19 0.42 3.30
C PRO A 112 -7.45 1.17 3.63
N GLU A 113 -8.30 0.56 4.50
CA GLU A 113 -9.32 1.37 5.11
C GLU A 113 -8.47 2.47 5.67
N THR A 114 -8.34 3.48 4.84
CA THR A 114 -8.00 4.79 5.32
C THR A 114 -8.76 4.82 6.58
N GLN A 115 -8.06 4.74 7.71
CA GLN A 115 -8.67 4.83 9.03
C GLN A 115 -9.82 5.76 8.80
N THR A 116 -11.01 5.19 8.83
CA THR A 116 -12.21 5.95 8.49
C THR A 116 -12.05 7.13 9.38
N LEU A 117 -11.76 8.29 8.77
CA LEU A 117 -11.50 9.51 9.50
C LEU A 117 -12.50 9.51 10.64
N ALA A 118 -12.05 9.03 11.79
CA ALA A 118 -12.86 9.00 12.99
C ALA A 118 -13.23 10.46 13.16
N HIS A 119 -14.47 10.75 12.97
CA HIS A 119 -15.08 12.04 12.82
C HIS A 119 -14.28 13.12 13.59
N GLY A 120 -13.42 13.87 12.89
CA GLY A 120 -12.78 15.07 13.37
C GLY A 120 -11.49 14.96 14.21
N ALA A 121 -10.99 13.76 14.53
CA ALA A 121 -9.72 13.65 15.24
C ALA A 121 -8.56 13.72 14.23
N GLU A 122 -7.74 14.76 14.32
CA GLU A 122 -6.48 14.88 13.58
C GLU A 122 -5.56 13.73 13.98
N SER A 123 -5.05 13.00 12.99
CA SER A 123 -4.09 11.91 13.21
C SER A 123 -2.73 12.49 13.59
N ARG A 124 -2.12 12.01 14.68
CA ARG A 124 -0.76 12.40 15.05
C ARG A 124 0.23 12.00 13.94
N LEU A 125 0.04 10.83 13.36
CA LEU A 125 0.83 10.37 12.23
C LEU A 125 0.67 11.31 11.02
N GLY A 126 -0.57 11.64 10.64
CA GLY A 126 -0.85 12.57 9.53
C GLY A 126 -0.17 13.92 9.73
N ARG A 127 -0.19 14.48 10.95
CA ARG A 127 0.51 15.72 11.28
C ARG A 127 2.03 15.58 11.19
N ALA A 128 2.61 14.52 11.75
CA ALA A 128 4.05 14.26 11.68
C ALA A 128 4.52 14.12 10.23
N LEU A 129 3.75 13.43 9.39
CA LEU A 129 4.03 13.32 7.96
C LEU A 129 3.91 14.67 7.24
N ALA A 130 2.89 15.46 7.55
CA ALA A 130 2.71 16.80 6.97
C ALA A 130 3.85 17.76 7.35
N GLU A 131 4.30 17.74 8.61
CA GLU A 131 5.45 18.50 9.09
C GLU A 131 6.74 18.07 8.37
N LEU A 132 6.95 16.77 8.20
CA LEU A 132 8.11 16.23 7.49
C LEU A 132 8.10 16.64 6.02
N VAL A 133 6.95 16.64 5.37
CA VAL A 133 6.78 17.07 3.99
C VAL A 133 7.06 18.57 3.85
N ALA A 134 6.55 19.39 4.75
CA ALA A 134 6.81 20.84 4.80
C ALA A 134 8.32 21.12 5.01
N ALA A 135 8.95 20.45 5.98
CA ALA A 135 10.40 20.55 6.23
C ALA A 135 11.25 20.00 5.05
N GLY A 136 10.70 19.09 4.27
CA GLY A 136 11.33 18.51 3.07
C GLY A 136 11.25 19.37 1.82
N GLY A 137 10.69 20.59 1.92
CA GLY A 137 10.64 21.58 0.84
C GLY A 137 9.30 21.72 0.11
N LEU A 138 8.20 21.22 0.71
CA LEU A 138 6.84 21.56 0.27
C LEU A 138 6.37 22.90 0.87
N SER A 139 7.28 23.80 1.15
CA SER A 139 6.99 25.11 1.81
C SER A 139 7.00 26.31 0.85
N ALA A 140 7.48 26.15 -0.36
CA ALA A 140 7.46 27.21 -1.38
C ALA A 140 6.16 27.14 -2.20
N PRO A 141 5.65 28.25 -2.73
CA PRO A 141 4.49 28.22 -3.61
C PRO A 141 4.82 27.43 -4.87
N LEU A 142 4.38 26.16 -4.89
CA LEU A 142 4.48 25.27 -6.02
C LEU A 142 3.37 25.57 -7.02
N GLU A 143 3.60 25.33 -8.31
CA GLU A 143 2.58 25.53 -9.33
C GLU A 143 1.54 24.40 -9.27
N ALA A 144 1.98 23.15 -9.22
CA ALA A 144 1.09 22.00 -9.21
C ALA A 144 1.57 20.87 -8.29
N VAL A 145 0.67 20.34 -7.49
CA VAL A 145 0.90 19.18 -6.62
C VAL A 145 -0.14 18.08 -6.89
N LEU A 146 0.32 16.85 -6.99
CA LEU A 146 -0.51 15.65 -7.08
C LEU A 146 -0.42 14.85 -5.78
N VAL A 147 -1.56 14.51 -5.20
CA VAL A 147 -1.67 13.57 -4.07
C VAL A 147 -2.38 12.31 -4.56
N PHE A 148 -1.70 11.19 -4.55
CA PHE A 148 -2.31 9.89 -4.83
C PHE A 148 -2.58 9.14 -3.53
N GLY A 149 -3.83 8.73 -3.35
CA GLY A 149 -4.33 8.30 -2.05
C GLY A 149 -4.75 9.52 -1.22
N VAL A 150 -5.51 9.30 -0.19
CA VAL A 150 -5.91 10.34 0.79
C VAL A 150 -6.08 9.66 2.15
N SER A 151 -5.05 8.91 2.53
CA SER A 151 -5.02 8.20 3.80
C SER A 151 -4.85 9.16 4.98
N HIS A 152 -4.12 10.24 4.75
CA HIS A 152 -3.83 11.27 5.75
C HIS A 152 -4.28 12.65 5.23
N PRO A 153 -5.45 13.14 5.64
CA PRO A 153 -6.00 14.39 5.15
C PRO A 153 -5.14 15.62 5.49
N GLU A 154 -4.29 15.53 6.51
CA GLU A 154 -3.31 16.55 6.88
C GLU A 154 -2.25 16.74 5.79
N LEU A 155 -1.85 15.65 5.11
CA LEU A 155 -0.98 15.72 3.93
C LEU A 155 -1.66 16.44 2.76
N LEU A 156 -2.95 16.16 2.54
CA LEU A 156 -3.72 16.83 1.51
C LEU A 156 -3.85 18.33 1.77
N GLU A 157 -4.09 18.73 3.03
CA GLU A 157 -4.13 20.14 3.42
C GLU A 157 -2.77 20.80 3.21
N SER A 158 -1.69 20.18 3.65
CA SER A 158 -0.33 20.69 3.47
C SER A 158 0.02 20.87 1.99
N ALA A 159 -0.31 19.88 1.15
CA ALA A 159 -0.11 19.96 -0.30
C ALA A 159 -0.92 21.10 -0.95
N ALA A 160 -2.20 21.25 -0.56
CA ALA A 160 -3.07 22.27 -1.11
C ALA A 160 -2.62 23.70 -0.72
N ARG A 161 -2.20 23.90 0.53
CA ARG A 161 -1.71 25.20 0.98
C ARG A 161 -0.35 25.59 0.39
N ALA A 162 0.47 24.60 0.01
CA ALA A 162 1.79 24.82 -0.58
C ALA A 162 1.74 25.03 -2.11
N SER A 163 0.59 24.89 -2.75
CA SER A 163 0.49 24.92 -4.22
C SER A 163 -0.64 25.80 -4.73
N ARG A 164 -0.48 26.34 -5.94
CA ARG A 164 -1.55 27.02 -6.66
C ARG A 164 -2.62 26.07 -7.15
N ARG A 165 -2.22 24.85 -7.50
CA ARG A 165 -3.10 23.80 -8.03
C ARG A 165 -2.82 22.49 -7.33
N CYS A 166 -3.75 22.04 -6.50
CA CYS A 166 -3.71 20.73 -5.86
C CYS A 166 -4.72 19.79 -6.51
N THR A 167 -4.24 18.62 -6.94
CA THR A 167 -5.09 17.53 -7.43
C THR A 167 -4.89 16.32 -6.56
N ALA A 168 -5.99 15.74 -6.04
CA ALA A 168 -5.98 14.50 -5.30
C ALA A 168 -6.68 13.40 -6.09
N ILE A 169 -6.10 12.22 -6.15
CA ILE A 169 -6.71 11.03 -6.74
C ILE A 169 -6.98 10.03 -5.61
N ALA A 170 -8.25 9.88 -5.27
CA ALA A 170 -8.70 8.97 -4.22
C ALA A 170 -9.05 7.60 -4.80
N HIS A 171 -8.63 6.53 -4.15
CA HIS A 171 -8.84 5.14 -4.60
C HIS A 171 -10.28 4.63 -4.45
N SER A 172 -11.14 5.32 -3.72
CA SER A 172 -12.54 4.92 -3.55
C SER A 172 -13.48 6.12 -3.56
N ARG A 173 -14.79 5.86 -3.81
CA ARG A 173 -15.83 6.89 -3.75
C ARG A 173 -15.92 7.51 -2.34
N ARG A 174 -15.78 6.69 -1.30
CA ARG A 174 -15.82 7.11 0.10
C ARG A 174 -14.64 8.00 0.44
N ALA A 175 -13.42 7.60 0.04
CA ALA A 175 -12.22 8.41 0.23
C ALA A 175 -12.34 9.77 -0.48
N ALA A 176 -12.85 9.80 -1.70
CA ALA A 176 -13.08 11.05 -2.43
C ALA A 176 -14.11 11.96 -1.73
N GLN A 177 -15.19 11.41 -1.18
CA GLN A 177 -16.19 12.16 -0.43
C GLN A 177 -15.60 12.72 0.87
N SER A 178 -14.85 11.89 1.62
CA SER A 178 -14.17 12.30 2.86
C SER A 178 -13.16 13.42 2.61
N ALA A 179 -12.34 13.30 1.55
CA ALA A 179 -11.38 14.33 1.17
C ALA A 179 -12.05 15.68 0.84
N ARG A 180 -13.15 15.66 0.07
CA ARG A 180 -13.93 16.87 -0.23
C ARG A 180 -14.53 17.49 1.02
N ALA A 181 -15.14 16.71 1.90
CA ALA A 181 -15.69 17.17 3.15
C ALA A 181 -14.62 17.75 4.08
N PHE A 182 -13.43 17.16 4.10
CA PHE A 182 -12.31 17.67 4.86
C PHE A 182 -11.82 19.00 4.30
N ALA A 183 -11.64 19.12 2.97
CA ALA A 183 -11.24 20.35 2.31
C ALA A 183 -12.23 21.50 2.59
N GLN A 184 -13.53 21.23 2.54
CA GLN A 184 -14.56 22.20 2.89
C GLN A 184 -14.49 22.67 4.35
N ARG A 185 -14.29 21.72 5.30
CA ARG A 185 -14.21 22.07 6.74
C ARG A 185 -12.97 22.88 7.09
N ARG A 186 -11.86 22.64 6.38
CA ARG A 186 -10.56 23.28 6.63
C ARG A 186 -10.29 24.47 5.70
N ASP A 187 -11.28 24.82 4.87
CA ASP A 187 -11.25 25.95 3.93
C ASP A 187 -9.98 25.98 3.05
N PHE A 188 -9.81 24.92 2.25
CA PHE A 188 -8.78 24.90 1.22
C PHE A 188 -9.30 24.30 -0.09
N SER A 189 -8.69 24.73 -1.21
CA SER A 189 -9.09 24.29 -2.55
C SER A 189 -8.26 23.08 -3.00
N CYS A 190 -8.95 22.00 -3.40
CA CYS A 190 -8.33 20.82 -3.97
C CYS A 190 -9.28 20.15 -4.96
N ARG A 191 -8.78 19.80 -6.13
CA ARG A 191 -9.52 19.01 -7.12
C ARG A 191 -9.44 17.52 -6.78
N VAL A 192 -10.54 16.96 -6.30
CA VAL A 192 -10.56 15.54 -5.90
C VAL A 192 -11.18 14.69 -7.00
N LEU A 193 -10.38 13.79 -7.58
CA LEU A 193 -10.75 12.79 -8.58
C LEU A 193 -10.87 11.41 -7.91
N ARG A 194 -11.66 10.54 -8.52
CA ARG A 194 -11.70 9.11 -8.16
C ARG A 194 -10.83 8.33 -9.15
N ALA A 195 -9.93 7.50 -8.65
CA ALA A 195 -9.15 6.58 -9.45
C ALA A 195 -10.03 5.59 -10.22
N THR A 196 -9.62 5.23 -11.42
CA THR A 196 -10.24 4.17 -12.23
C THR A 196 -9.91 2.79 -11.67
N SER A 197 -8.71 2.64 -11.09
CA SER A 197 -8.28 1.45 -10.35
C SER A 197 -7.84 1.85 -8.93
N PRO A 198 -8.15 1.05 -7.90
CA PRO A 198 -7.73 1.38 -6.53
C PRO A 198 -6.23 1.19 -6.29
N GLU A 199 -5.54 0.41 -7.10
CA GLU A 199 -4.16 -0.04 -6.84
C GLU A 199 -3.11 0.69 -7.68
N VAL A 200 -3.51 1.28 -8.82
CA VAL A 200 -2.57 1.82 -9.81
C VAL A 200 -3.13 3.12 -10.38
N LEU A 201 -2.28 4.12 -10.53
CA LEU A 201 -2.57 5.30 -11.34
C LEU A 201 -2.67 4.87 -12.81
N SER A 202 -3.86 4.89 -13.39
CA SER A 202 -4.00 4.64 -14.83
C SER A 202 -3.56 5.86 -15.65
N ASP A 203 -3.17 5.64 -16.92
CA ASP A 203 -2.86 6.76 -17.81
C ASP A 203 -4.08 7.71 -17.97
N ALA A 204 -5.31 7.16 -17.90
CA ALA A 204 -6.53 7.95 -17.90
C ALA A 204 -6.68 8.80 -16.62
N ASP A 205 -6.23 8.31 -15.48
CA ASP A 205 -6.24 9.08 -14.23
C ASP A 205 -5.22 10.22 -14.29
N LEU A 206 -4.03 9.95 -14.82
CA LEU A 206 -2.97 10.94 -15.02
C LEU A 206 -3.41 12.02 -16.02
N ALA A 207 -3.97 11.63 -17.16
CA ALA A 207 -4.50 12.58 -18.15
C ALA A 207 -5.58 13.49 -17.55
N ARG A 208 -6.46 12.97 -16.67
CA ARG A 208 -7.45 13.77 -15.96
C ARG A 208 -6.85 14.68 -14.88
N ALA A 209 -5.75 14.25 -14.25
CA ALA A 209 -5.08 15.04 -13.22
C ALA A 209 -4.34 16.24 -13.81
N GLY A 210 -3.83 16.11 -15.01
CA GLY A 210 -2.98 17.10 -15.71
C GLY A 210 -1.53 16.61 -15.81
N GLU A 211 -0.74 17.36 -16.54
CA GLU A 211 0.66 17.06 -16.81
C GLU A 211 1.59 17.95 -15.95
N ALA A 212 2.78 17.44 -15.65
CA ALA A 212 3.87 18.15 -14.98
C ALA A 212 3.52 18.71 -13.58
N PHE A 213 3.93 17.95 -12.56
CA PHE A 213 3.78 18.33 -11.17
C PHE A 213 5.14 18.65 -10.54
N ASP A 214 5.20 19.72 -9.75
CA ASP A 214 6.39 20.07 -8.96
C ASP A 214 6.56 19.15 -7.76
N ALA A 215 5.46 18.56 -7.31
CA ALA A 215 5.46 17.59 -6.24
C ALA A 215 4.40 16.50 -6.46
N VAL A 216 4.76 15.26 -6.13
CA VAL A 216 3.85 14.12 -6.06
C VAL A 216 3.96 13.50 -4.68
N LEU A 217 2.84 13.30 -4.01
CA LEU A 217 2.75 12.60 -2.73
C LEU A 217 2.02 11.27 -2.95
N LEU A 218 2.67 10.15 -2.68
CA LEU A 218 2.05 8.83 -2.68
C LEU A 218 1.58 8.51 -1.26
N ASP A 219 0.40 9.01 -0.92
CA ASP A 219 -0.27 8.78 0.37
C ASP A 219 -1.07 7.47 0.32
N THR A 220 -0.35 6.39 0.07
CA THR A 220 -0.87 5.03 -0.01
C THR A 220 0.15 4.05 0.52
N PHE A 221 -0.33 2.96 1.13
CA PHE A 221 0.52 1.89 1.65
C PHE A 221 0.57 0.71 0.66
N ALA A 222 0.86 1.01 -0.59
CA ALA A 222 1.04 0.00 -1.63
C ALA A 222 2.27 -0.87 -1.34
N SER A 223 2.27 -2.12 -1.74
CA SER A 223 3.37 -3.05 -1.53
C SER A 223 3.85 -3.72 -2.82
N GLY A 224 5.12 -4.11 -2.85
CA GLY A 224 5.67 -4.94 -3.91
C GLY A 224 5.57 -4.31 -5.30
N ASP A 225 5.04 -5.07 -6.26
CA ASP A 225 4.91 -4.67 -7.67
C ASP A 225 4.00 -3.45 -7.87
N THR A 226 3.03 -3.25 -6.98
CA THR A 226 2.14 -2.08 -7.03
C THR A 226 2.91 -0.81 -6.74
N LEU A 227 3.80 -0.82 -5.72
CA LEU A 227 4.65 0.33 -5.42
C LEU A 227 5.59 0.64 -6.58
N ALA A 228 6.25 -0.36 -7.18
CA ALA A 228 7.15 -0.17 -8.31
C ALA A 228 6.44 0.56 -9.47
N ARG A 229 5.24 0.12 -9.84
CA ARG A 229 4.41 0.78 -10.87
C ARG A 229 4.02 2.21 -10.50
N LEU A 230 3.63 2.45 -9.25
CA LEU A 230 3.29 3.80 -8.78
C LEU A 230 4.49 4.75 -8.85
N LEU A 231 5.69 4.27 -8.53
CA LEU A 231 6.93 5.05 -8.63
C LEU A 231 7.24 5.43 -10.08
N GLU A 232 7.12 4.48 -11.01
CA GLU A 232 7.30 4.74 -12.45
C GLU A 232 6.28 5.77 -12.97
N GLN A 233 5.02 5.63 -12.58
CA GLN A 233 3.96 6.55 -12.99
C GLN A 233 4.14 7.95 -12.38
N ALA A 234 4.49 8.02 -11.10
CA ALA A 234 4.79 9.29 -10.45
C ALA A 234 5.97 10.01 -11.13
N ARG A 235 7.03 9.26 -11.51
CA ARG A 235 8.16 9.83 -12.22
C ARG A 235 7.77 10.46 -13.57
N ARG A 236 6.84 9.83 -14.30
CA ARG A 236 6.39 10.32 -15.64
C ARG A 236 5.71 11.67 -15.58
N VAL A 237 5.06 11.99 -14.48
CA VAL A 237 4.30 13.24 -14.30
C VAL A 237 5.05 14.31 -13.49
N LEU A 238 6.21 13.97 -12.93
CA LEU A 238 7.06 14.93 -12.24
C LEU A 238 7.78 15.84 -13.23
N THR A 239 7.85 17.13 -12.90
CA THR A 239 8.80 18.06 -13.56
C THR A 239 10.24 17.59 -13.33
N PRO A 240 11.22 17.99 -14.18
CA PRO A 240 12.64 17.61 -14.01
C PRO A 240 13.20 17.94 -12.62
N ASN A 241 12.72 19.02 -12.00
CA ASN A 241 13.10 19.45 -10.65
C ASN A 241 12.08 19.07 -9.58
N GLY A 242 11.06 18.30 -9.96
CA GLY A 242 9.98 17.88 -9.08
C GLY A 242 10.43 16.92 -7.99
N ARG A 243 9.66 16.83 -6.93
CA ARG A 243 9.91 15.96 -5.79
C ARG A 243 8.79 14.94 -5.63
N LEU A 244 9.18 13.73 -5.27
CA LEU A 244 8.29 12.66 -4.89
C LEU A 244 8.42 12.38 -3.40
N TRP A 245 7.29 12.33 -2.69
CA TRP A 245 7.19 11.79 -1.34
C TRP A 245 6.48 10.46 -1.37
N VAL A 246 7.07 9.46 -0.74
CA VAL A 246 6.54 8.09 -0.61
C VAL A 246 6.47 7.74 0.86
N PHE A 247 5.34 7.22 1.28
CA PHE A 247 5.09 6.78 2.64
C PHE A 247 4.77 5.29 2.63
N GLU A 248 5.60 4.50 3.30
CA GLU A 248 5.47 3.05 3.36
C GLU A 248 5.46 2.58 4.81
N ARG A 249 4.57 1.64 5.14
CA ARG A 249 4.63 0.97 6.43
C ARG A 249 5.83 0.04 6.48
N TYR A 250 6.56 0.07 7.59
CA TYR A 250 7.74 -0.78 7.80
C TYR A 250 7.45 -2.26 7.54
N GLU A 251 6.28 -2.72 7.97
CA GLU A 251 5.83 -4.10 7.79
C GLU A 251 5.55 -4.50 6.32
N SER A 252 5.14 -3.55 5.48
CA SER A 252 4.87 -3.80 4.06
C SER A 252 6.16 -4.07 3.29
N LEU A 253 7.26 -3.49 3.73
CA LEU A 253 8.58 -3.68 3.12
C LEU A 253 9.22 -5.03 3.49
N GLU A 254 8.89 -5.59 4.66
CA GLU A 254 9.41 -6.89 5.11
C GLU A 254 8.75 -8.10 4.42
N ARG A 255 7.57 -7.93 3.81
CA ARG A 255 6.75 -9.03 3.27
C ARG A 255 7.14 -9.53 1.89
N SER A 256 8.32 -9.19 1.37
CA SER A 256 8.76 -9.74 0.09
C SER A 256 9.03 -11.23 0.18
N ARG A 257 8.44 -12.00 -0.74
CA ARG A 257 8.53 -13.46 -0.83
C ARG A 257 9.92 -13.99 -1.20
N GLU A 258 10.90 -13.13 -1.37
CA GLU A 258 12.26 -13.53 -1.72
C GLU A 258 13.06 -13.90 -0.48
N ARG A 259 13.74 -15.05 -0.54
CA ARG A 259 14.56 -15.66 0.52
C ARG A 259 15.76 -14.83 0.97
N ILE A 260 15.98 -13.66 0.39
CA ILE A 260 17.02 -12.72 0.82
C ILE A 260 16.28 -11.65 1.61
N VAL A 261 16.51 -11.59 2.91
CA VAL A 261 15.97 -10.55 3.80
C VAL A 261 16.69 -9.24 3.46
N GLU A 262 16.22 -8.58 2.41
CA GLU A 262 16.68 -7.24 2.08
C GLU A 262 16.10 -6.27 3.13
N HIS A 263 16.97 -5.49 3.74
CA HIS A 263 16.54 -4.49 4.72
C HIS A 263 15.54 -3.51 4.08
N PRO A 264 14.41 -3.16 4.75
CA PRO A 264 13.35 -2.31 4.19
C PRO A 264 13.84 -1.01 3.54
N LEU A 265 14.84 -0.36 4.16
CA LEU A 265 15.47 0.85 3.62
C LEU A 265 16.21 0.61 2.30
N ALA A 266 16.93 -0.51 2.19
CA ALA A 266 17.67 -0.87 0.98
C ALA A 266 16.69 -1.18 -0.15
N ARG A 267 15.63 -1.91 0.15
CA ARG A 267 14.56 -2.23 -0.80
C ARG A 267 13.88 -0.99 -1.36
N LEU A 268 13.46 -0.04 -0.51
CA LEU A 268 12.83 1.18 -0.98
C LEU A 268 13.79 2.01 -1.86
N ARG A 269 15.06 2.10 -1.47
CA ARG A 269 16.09 2.77 -2.30
C ARG A 269 16.26 2.10 -3.65
N ARG A 270 16.28 0.76 -3.69
CA ARG A 270 16.37 0.01 -4.95
C ARG A 270 15.15 0.26 -5.83
N LEU A 271 13.92 0.15 -5.30
CA LEU A 271 12.69 0.41 -6.05
C LEU A 271 12.65 1.84 -6.63
N LEU A 272 13.09 2.83 -5.85
CA LEU A 272 13.24 4.20 -6.35
C LEU A 272 14.26 4.28 -7.49
N GLY A 273 15.42 3.63 -7.34
CA GLY A 273 16.47 3.59 -8.37
C GLY A 273 15.98 2.91 -9.65
N ASP A 274 15.29 1.77 -9.54
CA ASP A 274 14.73 1.03 -10.67
C ASP A 274 13.70 1.87 -11.44
N ALA A 275 12.93 2.71 -10.74
CA ALA A 275 12.02 3.69 -11.33
C ALA A 275 12.70 4.95 -11.90
N GLY A 276 14.04 5.05 -11.87
CA GLY A 276 14.78 6.23 -12.33
C GLY A 276 14.64 7.44 -11.41
N LEU A 277 14.47 7.19 -10.11
CA LEU A 277 14.37 8.19 -9.06
C LEU A 277 15.59 8.10 -8.13
N ARG A 278 16.15 9.25 -7.77
CA ARG A 278 17.22 9.34 -6.79
C ARG A 278 16.64 9.68 -5.42
N CYS A 279 16.83 8.80 -4.46
CA CYS A 279 16.44 9.04 -3.07
C CYS A 279 17.35 10.15 -2.46
N GLU A 280 16.72 11.22 -1.98
CA GLU A 280 17.42 12.34 -1.32
C GLU A 280 17.43 12.16 0.20
N ARG A 281 16.31 11.71 0.75
CA ARG A 281 16.15 11.52 2.19
C ARG A 281 15.28 10.29 2.44
N LEU A 282 15.59 9.61 3.51
CA LEU A 282 14.82 8.48 4.01
C LEU A 282 14.74 8.61 5.53
N SER A 283 13.56 8.78 6.06
CA SER A 283 13.32 9.06 7.47
C SER A 283 12.27 8.12 8.05
N PRO A 284 12.56 7.43 9.15
CA PRO A 284 11.53 6.75 9.90
C PRO A 284 10.63 7.78 10.59
N VAL A 285 9.34 7.53 10.62
CA VAL A 285 8.34 8.31 11.34
C VAL A 285 7.56 7.35 12.22
N GLU A 286 7.51 7.64 13.50
CA GLU A 286 6.77 6.85 14.48
C GLU A 286 5.73 7.74 15.15
N ALA A 287 4.47 7.39 15.00
CA ALA A 287 3.36 8.06 15.66
C ALA A 287 2.16 7.12 15.77
N ASP A 288 1.38 7.25 16.85
CA ASP A 288 0.19 6.43 17.11
C ASP A 288 0.45 4.91 17.14
N GLY A 289 1.70 4.49 17.42
CA GLY A 289 2.12 3.07 17.39
C GLY A 289 2.28 2.50 15.98
N GLU A 290 2.26 3.35 14.95
CA GLU A 290 2.60 3.00 13.57
C GLU A 290 4.03 3.42 13.25
N HIS A 291 4.72 2.57 12.49
CA HIS A 291 6.06 2.83 11.99
C HIS A 291 5.99 3.01 10.46
N VAL A 292 6.25 4.21 10.00
CA VAL A 292 6.22 4.58 8.59
C VAL A 292 7.60 5.01 8.14
N LEU A 293 7.98 4.56 6.98
CA LEU A 293 9.18 5.01 6.29
C LEU A 293 8.77 6.09 5.28
N ALA A 294 9.28 7.30 5.47
CA ALA A 294 9.07 8.41 4.56
C ALA A 294 10.31 8.60 3.67
N ALA A 295 10.14 8.54 2.37
CA ALA A 295 11.19 8.79 1.40
C ALA A 295 10.91 10.07 0.60
N VAL A 296 11.95 10.85 0.35
CA VAL A 296 11.96 11.97 -0.59
C VAL A 296 12.88 11.61 -1.74
N ALA A 297 12.38 11.72 -2.96
CA ALA A 297 13.13 11.40 -4.16
C ALA A 297 12.92 12.43 -5.27
N ARG A 298 13.84 12.48 -6.23
CA ARG A 298 13.76 13.30 -7.44
C ARG A 298 14.03 12.45 -8.68
N PRO A 299 13.59 12.88 -9.86
CA PRO A 299 14.05 12.28 -11.11
C PRO A 299 15.57 12.25 -11.14
N ALA A 300 16.15 11.08 -11.45
CA ALA A 300 17.58 11.00 -11.70
C ALA A 300 17.92 11.83 -12.95
N ALA A 301 18.98 12.61 -12.90
CA ALA A 301 19.45 13.32 -14.08
C ALA A 301 19.70 12.31 -15.20
N ALA A 302 19.22 12.60 -16.41
CA ALA A 302 19.56 11.80 -17.58
C ALA A 302 21.10 11.71 -17.65
N ALA A 303 21.65 10.48 -17.73
CA ALA A 303 23.09 10.32 -17.93
C ALA A 303 23.47 11.11 -19.19
N PRO A 304 24.53 11.92 -19.17
CA PRO A 304 24.97 12.64 -20.36
C PRO A 304 25.19 11.60 -21.45
N GLY A 305 24.44 11.74 -22.56
CA GLY A 305 24.54 10.83 -23.69
C GLY A 305 26.00 10.67 -24.06
N ARG A 306 26.49 9.44 -24.15
CA ARG A 306 27.76 9.14 -24.80
C ARG A 306 27.65 9.70 -26.22
N VAL A 307 28.24 10.86 -26.41
CA VAL A 307 28.49 11.39 -27.74
C VAL A 307 29.34 10.33 -28.44
N GLY A 308 28.72 9.63 -29.37
CA GLY A 308 29.41 8.68 -30.24
C GLY A 308 30.50 9.42 -30.96
N GLY A 309 31.74 9.21 -30.55
CA GLY A 309 32.91 9.63 -31.31
C GLY A 309 32.91 8.88 -32.65
N THR A 310 32.48 9.54 -33.68
CA THR A 310 32.79 9.13 -35.06
C THR A 310 34.28 9.25 -35.24
N ALA A 311 35.01 8.14 -35.10
CA ALA A 311 36.39 8.04 -35.58
C ALA A 311 36.33 8.14 -37.12
N GLY A 312 36.67 9.31 -37.62
CA GLY A 312 36.96 9.50 -39.03
C GLY A 312 38.20 8.65 -39.38
N ALA A 313 37.96 7.65 -40.22
CA ALA A 313 39.02 7.02 -40.99
C ALA A 313 39.31 7.92 -42.19
N GLY A 314 40.42 8.60 -42.15
CA GLY A 314 40.99 9.34 -43.29
C GLY A 314 42.23 8.64 -43.74
N ALA A 315 42.22 8.27 -45.06
CA ALA A 315 43.35 7.99 -45.96
C ALA A 315 44.35 6.90 -45.57
#